data_edc27712b4e07ff72bf61eb03a270110
#
_entry.id   edc27712b4e07ff72bf61eb03a270110
#
_cell.length_a   1.000
_cell.length_b   1.000
_cell.length_c   1.000
_cell.angle_alpha   90.00
_cell.angle_beta   90.00
_cell.angle_gamma   90.00
#
_symmetry.space_group_name_H-M   'P 1'
#
loop_
_entity.id
_entity.type
_entity.pdbx_description
1 polymer ?
#
loop_
_entity_poly.entity_id
_entity_poly.type
_entity_poly.pdbx_seq_one_letter_code
_entity_poly.pdbx_strand_id
1 'polypeptide(L)'
;FKYGMKNRRMYPSDAYALCMICALLDRELTPKYSFVFVDEAQDISENEYALLKRINTNASFNVFGDLEQNVTSWRGVRMWESAFPDFEVFTLNQNYRNTNQIVDFVASALKVDMQSIGFDGPEVRHIPARGVSAFFRDKKGLKAVICAESEKEKYARKAYSIVSEKGRISRTKINLMTVYESKGLEFTSVVVIPENMSPNEKYIAYTRALKELAVVE
;
A
#
# COMPACT_ATOMS: atom_id res chain seq x y z
N PHE A 1 -7.38 1.37 25.39
CA PHE A 1 -7.71 0.27 26.33
C PHE A 1 -8.91 0.61 27.22
N LYS A 2 -8.85 1.62 28.09
CA LYS A 2 -9.98 2.02 28.98
C LYS A 2 -11.30 2.25 28.22
N TYR A 3 -11.24 2.91 27.06
CA TYR A 3 -12.42 3.15 26.22
C TYR A 3 -12.99 1.84 25.65
N GLY A 4 -12.13 0.96 25.17
CA GLY A 4 -12.53 -0.36 24.68
C GLY A 4 -13.18 -1.22 25.74
N MET A 5 -12.60 -1.28 26.94
CA MET A 5 -13.18 -1.99 28.09
C MET A 5 -14.58 -1.48 28.46
N LYS A 6 -14.74 -0.14 28.54
CA LYS A 6 -16.05 0.48 28.87
C LYS A 6 -17.12 0.12 27.83
N ASN A 7 -16.74 -0.01 26.56
CA ASN A 7 -17.67 -0.29 25.48
C ASN A 7 -17.70 -1.78 25.06
N ARG A 8 -17.03 -2.67 25.81
CA ARG A 8 -16.86 -4.09 25.47
C ARG A 8 -16.37 -4.32 24.05
N ARG A 9 -15.45 -3.45 23.59
CA ARG A 9 -14.82 -3.53 22.27
C ARG A 9 -13.32 -3.68 22.44
N MET A 10 -12.74 -4.58 21.67
CA MET A 10 -11.29 -4.76 21.56
C MET A 10 -10.84 -4.26 20.19
N TYR A 11 -9.83 -3.42 20.20
CA TYR A 11 -9.16 -2.99 18.97
C TYR A 11 -7.93 -3.88 18.73
N PRO A 12 -7.44 -4.00 17.47
CA PRO A 12 -6.22 -4.76 17.18
C PRO A 12 -5.04 -4.35 18.05
N SER A 13 -4.87 -3.05 18.30
CA SER A 13 -3.82 -2.52 19.20
C SER A 13 -3.94 -3.03 20.64
N ASP A 14 -5.16 -3.23 21.14
CA ASP A 14 -5.39 -3.79 22.48
C ASP A 14 -4.97 -5.26 22.54
N ALA A 15 -5.26 -6.01 21.46
CA ALA A 15 -4.87 -7.42 21.36
C ALA A 15 -3.33 -7.55 21.37
N TYR A 16 -2.61 -6.73 20.59
CA TYR A 16 -1.14 -6.72 20.62
C TYR A 16 -0.58 -6.39 22.00
N ALA A 17 -1.13 -5.38 22.68
CA ALA A 17 -0.72 -5.01 24.04
C ALA A 17 -0.92 -6.16 25.04
N LEU A 18 -2.05 -6.86 24.97
CA LEU A 18 -2.34 -8.02 25.82
C LEU A 18 -1.36 -9.19 25.51
N CYS A 19 -1.11 -9.48 24.24
CA CYS A 19 -0.14 -10.50 23.83
C CYS A 19 1.26 -10.15 24.35
N MET A 20 1.68 -8.89 24.26
CA MET A 20 2.97 -8.44 24.79
C MET A 20 3.05 -8.63 26.31
N ILE A 21 2.01 -8.27 27.06
CA ILE A 21 1.93 -8.49 28.51
C ILE A 21 2.05 -10.00 28.85
N CYS A 22 1.32 -10.84 28.12
CA CYS A 22 1.40 -12.29 28.31
C CYS A 22 2.82 -12.81 28.02
N ALA A 23 3.46 -12.34 26.94
CA ALA A 23 4.83 -12.73 26.59
C ALA A 23 5.84 -12.26 27.64
N LEU A 24 5.67 -11.07 28.24
CA LEU A 24 6.51 -10.54 29.30
C LEU A 24 6.35 -11.30 30.62
N LEU A 25 5.18 -11.88 30.85
CA LEU A 25 4.90 -12.72 32.02
C LEU A 25 5.27 -14.20 31.80
N ASP A 26 6.06 -14.49 30.76
CA ASP A 26 6.48 -15.84 30.34
C ASP A 26 5.33 -16.84 30.17
N ARG A 27 4.14 -16.32 29.89
CA ARG A 27 2.99 -17.15 29.53
C ARG A 27 3.15 -17.63 28.11
N GLU A 28 2.96 -18.92 27.91
CA GLU A 28 3.08 -19.53 26.59
C GLU A 28 2.01 -18.97 25.64
N LEU A 29 2.46 -18.28 24.61
CA LEU A 29 1.64 -17.84 23.49
C LEU A 29 1.94 -18.77 22.32
N THR A 30 1.06 -19.67 22.05
CA THR A 30 1.21 -20.72 21.03
C THR A 30 0.92 -20.23 19.63
N PRO A 31 1.32 -20.99 18.61
CA PRO A 31 2.42 -21.95 18.52
C PRO A 31 3.76 -21.26 18.22
N LYS A 32 4.86 -21.93 18.52
CA LYS A 32 6.22 -21.48 18.12
C LYS A 32 6.53 -22.02 16.74
N TYR A 33 6.99 -21.13 15.85
CA TYR A 33 7.38 -21.47 14.49
C TYR A 33 8.90 -21.50 14.36
N SER A 34 9.42 -22.37 13.47
CA SER A 34 10.84 -22.38 13.10
C SER A 34 11.16 -21.36 12.01
N PHE A 35 10.15 -21.00 11.19
CA PHE A 35 10.28 -20.02 10.12
C PHE A 35 9.10 -19.05 10.17
N VAL A 36 9.40 -17.78 10.06
CA VAL A 36 8.41 -16.70 10.00
C VAL A 36 8.66 -15.89 8.72
N PHE A 37 7.67 -15.82 7.85
CA PHE A 37 7.69 -15.00 6.66
C PHE A 37 6.73 -13.85 6.86
N VAL A 38 7.21 -12.63 6.67
CA VAL A 38 6.42 -11.41 6.83
C VAL A 38 6.35 -10.70 5.49
N ASP A 39 5.17 -10.62 4.92
CA ASP A 39 4.88 -9.82 3.73
C ASP A 39 4.26 -8.47 4.12
N GLU A 40 4.38 -7.46 3.24
CA GLU A 40 3.95 -6.07 3.52
C GLU A 40 4.53 -5.55 4.85
N ALA A 41 5.76 -5.91 5.11
CA ALA A 41 6.45 -5.77 6.38
C ALA A 41 6.55 -4.31 6.86
N GLN A 42 6.51 -3.33 5.96
CA GLN A 42 6.50 -1.91 6.28
C GLN A 42 5.27 -1.46 7.07
N ASP A 43 4.18 -2.24 7.06
CA ASP A 43 2.95 -1.91 7.78
C ASP A 43 2.94 -2.40 9.24
N ILE A 44 3.94 -3.19 9.63
CA ILE A 44 4.08 -3.74 10.98
C ILE A 44 4.99 -2.83 11.81
N SER A 45 4.56 -2.45 13.00
CA SER A 45 5.33 -1.58 13.89
C SER A 45 6.48 -2.33 14.56
N GLU A 46 7.50 -1.58 15.02
CA GLU A 46 8.63 -2.14 15.78
C GLU A 46 8.18 -2.94 17.00
N ASN A 47 7.15 -2.47 17.70
CA ASN A 47 6.61 -3.18 18.87
C ASN A 47 5.93 -4.52 18.47
N GLU A 48 5.27 -4.56 17.33
CA GLU A 48 4.68 -5.79 16.80
C GLU A 48 5.80 -6.78 16.41
N TYR A 49 6.90 -6.30 15.81
CA TYR A 49 8.08 -7.13 15.55
C TYR A 49 8.75 -7.64 16.83
N ALA A 50 8.86 -6.78 17.85
CA ALA A 50 9.39 -7.20 19.15
C ALA A 50 8.56 -8.33 19.76
N LEU A 51 7.22 -8.26 19.64
CA LEU A 51 6.35 -9.35 20.07
C LEU A 51 6.56 -10.62 19.24
N LEU A 52 6.57 -10.52 17.91
CA LEU A 52 6.78 -11.67 17.02
C LEU A 52 8.10 -12.40 17.30
N LYS A 53 9.18 -11.65 17.49
CA LYS A 53 10.51 -12.20 17.87
C LYS A 53 10.47 -12.87 19.24
N ARG A 54 9.81 -12.26 20.21
CA ARG A 54 9.73 -12.81 21.57
C ARG A 54 8.97 -14.12 21.64
N ILE A 55 7.88 -14.27 20.90
CA ILE A 55 7.10 -15.51 20.88
C ILE A 55 7.71 -16.59 19.98
N ASN A 56 8.64 -16.23 19.10
CA ASN A 56 9.33 -17.13 18.16
C ASN A 56 10.85 -17.01 18.29
N THR A 57 11.39 -17.15 19.48
CA THR A 57 12.81 -16.88 19.82
C THR A 57 13.84 -17.64 18.99
N ASN A 58 13.47 -18.80 18.47
CA ASN A 58 14.35 -19.67 17.67
C ASN A 58 13.97 -19.69 16.18
N ALA A 59 13.08 -18.79 15.73
CA ALA A 59 12.65 -18.75 14.35
C ALA A 59 13.64 -17.99 13.46
N SER A 60 13.80 -18.48 12.24
CA SER A 60 14.37 -17.69 11.15
C SER A 60 13.31 -16.77 10.59
N PHE A 61 13.61 -15.48 10.52
CA PHE A 61 12.72 -14.48 9.97
C PHE A 61 13.13 -14.12 8.54
N ASN A 62 12.17 -14.11 7.64
CA ASN A 62 12.30 -13.60 6.28
C ASN A 62 11.25 -12.49 6.10
N VAL A 63 11.73 -11.29 5.83
CA VAL A 63 10.92 -10.07 5.86
C VAL A 63 10.92 -9.43 4.48
N PHE A 64 9.74 -9.22 3.91
CA PHE A 64 9.53 -8.63 2.58
C PHE A 64 8.68 -7.39 2.73
N GLY A 65 9.14 -6.26 2.19
CA GLY A 65 8.40 -5.02 2.28
C GLY A 65 9.03 -3.92 1.45
N ASP A 66 8.28 -2.84 1.31
CA ASP A 66 8.67 -1.66 0.56
C ASP A 66 8.33 -0.41 1.41
N LEU A 67 9.36 0.27 1.90
CA LEU A 67 9.19 1.46 2.76
C LEU A 67 8.44 2.59 2.05
N GLU A 68 8.57 2.70 0.72
CA GLU A 68 7.84 3.68 -0.08
C GLU A 68 6.32 3.39 -0.12
N GLN A 69 5.91 2.17 0.20
CA GLN A 69 4.51 1.78 0.31
C GLN A 69 3.93 1.95 1.73
N ASN A 70 4.66 2.53 2.66
CA ASN A 70 4.11 2.87 3.97
C ASN A 70 3.34 4.20 3.90
N VAL A 71 2.03 4.15 4.03
CA VAL A 71 1.14 5.33 4.03
C VAL A 71 0.68 5.75 5.42
N THR A 72 1.05 4.98 6.46
CA THR A 72 0.63 5.28 7.82
C THR A 72 1.73 5.98 8.59
N SER A 73 1.57 7.28 8.86
CA SER A 73 2.57 8.08 9.59
C SER A 73 2.78 7.63 11.05
N TRP A 74 1.84 6.90 11.62
CA TRP A 74 1.79 6.48 13.02
C TRP A 74 2.00 4.97 13.23
N ARG A 75 2.11 4.19 12.16
CA ARG A 75 2.30 2.73 12.21
C ARG A 75 3.31 2.30 11.15
N GLY A 76 3.93 1.15 11.38
CA GLY A 76 4.92 0.59 10.49
C GLY A 76 6.35 1.00 10.82
N VAL A 77 7.29 0.41 10.13
CA VAL A 77 8.72 0.73 10.23
C VAL A 77 9.09 1.81 9.23
N ARG A 78 10.05 2.66 9.60
CA ARG A 78 10.60 3.71 8.73
C ARG A 78 11.99 3.35 8.20
N MET A 79 12.68 2.48 8.90
CA MET A 79 13.99 1.96 8.55
C MET A 79 14.03 0.49 8.99
N TRP A 80 14.58 -0.37 8.14
CA TRP A 80 14.66 -1.80 8.48
C TRP A 80 15.58 -2.06 9.66
N GLU A 81 16.65 -1.28 9.79
CA GLU A 81 17.63 -1.39 10.86
C GLU A 81 17.04 -1.16 12.25
N SER A 82 15.98 -0.36 12.37
CA SER A 82 15.31 -0.13 13.67
C SER A 82 14.59 -1.38 14.18
N ALA A 83 14.00 -2.15 13.29
CA ALA A 83 13.30 -3.39 13.63
C ALA A 83 14.22 -4.62 13.56
N PHE A 84 15.23 -4.59 12.67
CA PHE A 84 16.09 -5.72 12.33
C PHE A 84 17.57 -5.31 12.21
N PRO A 85 18.23 -4.88 13.30
CA PRO A 85 19.61 -4.35 13.25
C PRO A 85 20.67 -5.37 12.77
N ASP A 86 20.40 -6.66 12.94
CA ASP A 86 21.35 -7.74 12.64
C ASP A 86 20.98 -8.50 11.35
N PHE A 87 20.03 -7.98 10.55
CA PHE A 87 19.59 -8.65 9.34
C PHE A 87 20.37 -8.16 8.12
N GLU A 88 20.63 -9.09 7.22
CA GLU A 88 21.11 -8.77 5.88
C GLU A 88 19.97 -8.23 5.04
N VAL A 89 20.18 -7.06 4.41
CA VAL A 89 19.16 -6.39 3.59
C VAL A 89 19.52 -6.55 2.11
N PHE A 90 18.59 -7.10 1.35
CA PHE A 90 18.67 -7.20 -0.10
C PHE A 90 17.66 -6.24 -0.73
N THR A 91 18.13 -5.32 -1.57
CA THR A 91 17.27 -4.37 -2.27
C THR A 91 16.97 -4.88 -3.67
N LEU A 92 15.68 -4.93 -4.02
CA LEU A 92 15.18 -5.24 -5.35
C LEU A 92 14.57 -3.97 -5.94
N ASN A 93 15.30 -3.32 -6.86
CA ASN A 93 14.88 -2.07 -7.51
C ASN A 93 14.35 -2.26 -8.94
N GLN A 94 14.30 -3.50 -9.42
CA GLN A 94 13.83 -3.83 -10.76
C GLN A 94 12.31 -3.98 -10.79
N ASN A 95 11.66 -3.21 -11.64
CA ASN A 95 10.21 -3.28 -11.86
C ASN A 95 9.90 -3.91 -13.22
N TYR A 96 9.24 -5.07 -13.19
CA TYR A 96 8.77 -5.81 -14.37
C TYR A 96 7.24 -5.80 -14.51
N ARG A 97 6.55 -5.12 -13.60
CA ARG A 97 5.08 -5.10 -13.51
C ARG A 97 4.47 -3.98 -14.33
N ASN A 98 5.00 -2.78 -14.18
CA ASN A 98 4.53 -1.59 -14.87
C ASN A 98 5.24 -1.42 -16.22
N THR A 99 4.65 -0.64 -17.14
CA THR A 99 5.36 -0.25 -18.38
C THR A 99 6.56 0.62 -18.07
N ASN A 100 7.57 0.58 -18.97
CA ASN A 100 8.78 1.35 -18.84
C ASN A 100 8.49 2.85 -18.60
N GLN A 101 7.55 3.42 -19.36
CA GLN A 101 7.15 4.82 -19.24
C GLN A 101 6.57 5.19 -17.89
N ILE A 102 5.81 4.26 -17.26
CA ILE A 102 5.29 4.47 -15.91
C ILE A 102 6.43 4.44 -14.90
N VAL A 103 7.35 3.47 -15.01
CA VAL A 103 8.50 3.34 -14.10
C VAL A 103 9.39 4.59 -14.19
N ASP A 104 9.74 5.02 -15.40
CA ASP A 104 10.59 6.19 -15.63
C ASP A 104 9.93 7.47 -15.09
N PHE A 105 8.62 7.61 -15.29
CA PHE A 105 7.86 8.71 -14.72
C PHE A 105 7.90 8.70 -13.18
N VAL A 106 7.65 7.56 -12.55
CA VAL A 106 7.63 7.43 -11.07
C VAL A 106 9.02 7.71 -10.51
N ALA A 107 10.06 7.10 -11.08
CA ALA A 107 11.44 7.31 -10.67
C ALA A 107 11.84 8.79 -10.73
N SER A 108 11.50 9.47 -11.83
CA SER A 108 11.80 10.89 -12.04
C SER A 108 10.98 11.80 -11.12
N ALA A 109 9.67 11.58 -11.04
CA ALA A 109 8.74 12.46 -10.31
C ALA A 109 8.93 12.38 -8.78
N LEU A 110 9.28 11.21 -8.26
CA LEU A 110 9.40 10.95 -6.82
C LEU A 110 10.85 10.77 -6.36
N LYS A 111 11.81 10.75 -7.28
CA LYS A 111 13.25 10.54 -7.02
C LYS A 111 13.53 9.24 -6.28
N VAL A 112 12.85 8.18 -6.65
CA VAL A 112 13.03 6.83 -6.11
C VAL A 112 13.95 6.02 -7.03
N ASP A 113 14.75 5.13 -6.45
CA ASP A 113 15.60 4.20 -7.21
C ASP A 113 14.77 3.03 -7.72
N MET A 114 14.25 3.16 -8.93
CA MET A 114 13.45 2.14 -9.60
C MET A 114 13.94 1.97 -11.04
N GLN A 115 14.22 0.74 -11.43
CA GLN A 115 14.69 0.40 -12.76
C GLN A 115 13.63 -0.35 -13.55
N SER A 116 13.41 0.10 -14.78
CA SER A 116 12.50 -0.56 -15.70
C SER A 116 13.18 -1.74 -16.37
N ILE A 117 12.58 -2.91 -16.28
CA ILE A 117 12.96 -4.11 -17.04
C ILE A 117 11.71 -4.75 -17.70
N GLY A 118 10.63 -4.01 -17.74
CA GLY A 118 9.36 -4.44 -18.28
C GLY A 118 9.23 -4.26 -19.80
N PHE A 119 8.10 -3.83 -20.22
CA PHE A 119 7.72 -3.63 -21.61
C PHE A 119 7.28 -2.18 -21.85
N ASP A 120 7.40 -1.72 -23.10
CA ASP A 120 6.97 -0.38 -23.46
C ASP A 120 5.44 -0.25 -23.46
N GLY A 121 4.99 0.91 -23.06
CA GLY A 121 3.60 1.33 -23.06
C GLY A 121 3.45 2.77 -23.54
N PRO A 122 2.24 3.32 -23.48
CA PRO A 122 2.02 4.72 -23.76
C PRO A 122 2.69 5.64 -22.75
N GLU A 123 3.07 6.84 -23.20
CA GLU A 123 3.53 7.90 -22.31
C GLU A 123 2.50 8.24 -21.22
N VAL A 124 2.98 8.60 -20.04
CA VAL A 124 2.15 9.10 -18.96
C VAL A 124 1.50 10.41 -19.37
N ARG A 125 0.19 10.51 -19.24
CA ARG A 125 -0.57 11.68 -19.68
C ARG A 125 -0.85 12.63 -18.52
N HIS A 126 -0.67 13.91 -18.75
CA HIS A 126 -1.17 14.97 -17.89
C HIS A 126 -2.51 15.46 -18.41
N ILE A 127 -3.55 15.43 -17.59
CA ILE A 127 -4.91 15.74 -18.01
C ILE A 127 -5.61 16.67 -17.03
N PRO A 128 -6.48 17.58 -17.52
CA PRO A 128 -7.31 18.37 -16.63
C PRO A 128 -8.38 17.50 -15.94
N ALA A 129 -8.88 17.90 -14.78
CA ALA A 129 -9.90 17.17 -14.01
C ALA A 129 -11.14 16.78 -14.85
N ARG A 130 -11.57 17.65 -15.79
CA ARG A 130 -12.66 17.36 -16.73
C ARG A 130 -12.35 16.24 -17.73
N GLY A 131 -11.08 15.92 -17.93
CA GLY A 131 -10.60 14.89 -18.86
C GLY A 131 -10.66 13.46 -18.32
N VAL A 132 -10.88 13.28 -17.02
CA VAL A 132 -10.82 11.97 -16.34
C VAL A 132 -11.71 10.92 -17.01
N SER A 133 -12.99 11.23 -17.25
CA SER A 133 -13.90 10.28 -17.90
C SER A 133 -13.55 10.02 -19.36
N ALA A 134 -13.03 11.03 -20.06
CA ALA A 134 -12.61 10.90 -21.46
C ALA A 134 -11.37 10.00 -21.60
N PHE A 135 -10.46 10.02 -20.63
CA PHE A 135 -9.28 9.14 -20.61
C PHE A 135 -9.65 7.66 -20.69
N PHE A 136 -10.76 7.27 -20.07
CA PHE A 136 -11.20 5.87 -20.04
C PHE A 136 -12.08 5.44 -21.22
N ARG A 137 -12.38 6.36 -22.16
CA ARG A 137 -13.18 6.01 -23.34
C ARG A 137 -12.45 4.95 -24.15
N ASP A 138 -13.18 3.90 -24.51
CA ASP A 138 -12.70 2.77 -25.33
C ASP A 138 -11.57 1.93 -24.71
N LYS A 139 -11.18 2.20 -23.45
CA LYS A 139 -10.18 1.40 -22.76
C LYS A 139 -10.77 0.10 -22.21
N LYS A 140 -10.03 -0.99 -22.44
CA LYS A 140 -10.36 -2.34 -21.94
C LYS A 140 -9.64 -2.61 -20.62
N GLY A 141 -10.12 -3.63 -19.89
CA GLY A 141 -9.51 -4.07 -18.63
C GLY A 141 -10.01 -3.28 -17.41
N LEU A 142 -9.35 -3.50 -16.28
CA LEU A 142 -9.68 -2.83 -15.02
C LEU A 142 -9.25 -1.37 -15.05
N LYS A 143 -10.14 -0.51 -14.58
CA LYS A 143 -9.99 0.95 -14.61
C LYS A 143 -10.14 1.52 -13.21
N ALA A 144 -9.27 2.43 -12.81
CA ALA A 144 -9.38 3.11 -11.53
C ALA A 144 -9.09 4.61 -11.62
N VAL A 145 -9.79 5.36 -10.80
CA VAL A 145 -9.44 6.72 -10.37
C VAL A 145 -9.00 6.62 -8.92
N ILE A 146 -7.78 7.04 -8.64
CA ILE A 146 -7.19 6.98 -7.30
C ILE A 146 -6.95 8.41 -6.81
N CYS A 147 -7.42 8.72 -5.61
CA CYS A 147 -7.34 10.06 -5.01
C CYS A 147 -7.08 9.98 -3.50
N ALA A 148 -6.76 11.12 -2.89
CA ALA A 148 -6.78 11.25 -1.44
C ALA A 148 -8.23 11.13 -0.91
N GLU A 149 -8.39 10.76 0.36
CA GLU A 149 -9.72 10.62 0.98
C GLU A 149 -10.53 11.92 0.90
N SER A 150 -9.88 13.07 1.10
CA SER A 150 -10.50 14.40 1.02
C SER A 150 -11.05 14.74 -0.37
N GLU A 151 -10.54 14.10 -1.42
CA GLU A 151 -10.92 14.37 -2.81
C GLU A 151 -12.01 13.41 -3.34
N LYS A 152 -12.25 12.31 -2.65
CA LYS A 152 -13.09 11.21 -3.15
C LYS A 152 -14.52 11.64 -3.51
N GLU A 153 -15.15 12.45 -2.66
CA GLU A 153 -16.52 12.94 -2.92
C GLU A 153 -16.58 13.87 -4.12
N LYS A 154 -15.58 14.73 -4.31
CA LYS A 154 -15.48 15.69 -5.43
C LYS A 154 -15.44 14.97 -6.79
N TYR A 155 -14.84 13.79 -6.84
CA TYR A 155 -14.71 13.01 -8.08
C TYR A 155 -15.76 11.90 -8.22
N ALA A 156 -16.64 11.72 -7.25
CA ALA A 156 -17.72 10.73 -7.33
C ALA A 156 -18.69 11.03 -8.51
N ARG A 157 -18.99 10.02 -9.30
CA ARG A 157 -19.91 10.07 -10.44
C ARG A 157 -20.85 8.86 -10.42
N LYS A 158 -22.09 9.03 -10.84
CA LYS A 158 -23.06 7.91 -10.93
C LYS A 158 -22.58 6.75 -11.80
N ALA A 159 -21.75 7.03 -12.79
CA ALA A 159 -21.19 6.03 -13.69
C ALA A 159 -20.02 5.24 -13.08
N TYR A 160 -19.47 5.70 -11.95
CA TYR A 160 -18.33 5.05 -11.30
C TYR A 160 -18.81 4.02 -10.27
N SER A 161 -17.96 3.06 -9.98
CA SER A 161 -18.06 2.17 -8.83
C SER A 161 -17.27 2.80 -7.71
N ILE A 162 -17.94 3.31 -6.67
CA ILE A 162 -17.26 3.87 -5.50
C ILE A 162 -16.86 2.71 -4.61
N VAL A 163 -15.55 2.53 -4.47
CA VAL A 163 -14.97 1.46 -3.65
C VAL A 163 -14.93 1.93 -2.19
N SER A 164 -15.21 1.03 -1.29
CA SER A 164 -15.04 1.21 0.16
C SER A 164 -14.27 0.00 0.70
N GLU A 165 -13.84 0.03 1.94
CA GLU A 165 -13.08 -1.07 2.59
C GLU A 165 -13.70 -2.47 2.40
N LYS A 166 -15.03 -2.55 2.22
CA LYS A 166 -15.76 -3.80 1.93
C LYS A 166 -16.28 -3.88 0.49
N GLY A 167 -15.93 -2.91 -0.35
CA GLY A 167 -16.43 -2.78 -1.70
C GLY A 167 -15.79 -3.77 -2.65
N ARG A 168 -16.57 -4.22 -3.64
CA ARG A 168 -16.08 -5.08 -4.72
C ARG A 168 -15.59 -4.22 -5.88
N ILE A 169 -14.48 -4.63 -6.47
CA ILE A 169 -13.96 -4.04 -7.70
C ILE A 169 -14.89 -4.37 -8.88
N SER A 170 -15.35 -3.34 -9.58
CA SER A 170 -16.13 -3.50 -10.80
C SER A 170 -15.23 -3.80 -11.99
N ARG A 171 -15.56 -4.81 -12.76
CA ARG A 171 -14.86 -5.14 -14.00
C ARG A 171 -15.30 -4.29 -15.20
N THR A 172 -16.45 -3.65 -15.10
CA THR A 172 -17.06 -2.90 -16.21
C THR A 172 -17.05 -1.39 -16.02
N LYS A 173 -17.15 -0.93 -14.77
CA LYS A 173 -17.15 0.50 -14.43
C LYS A 173 -15.75 0.99 -14.08
N ILE A 174 -15.57 2.29 -14.05
CA ILE A 174 -14.40 2.95 -13.46
C ILE A 174 -14.53 2.85 -11.93
N ASN A 175 -13.51 2.34 -11.28
CA ASN A 175 -13.47 2.23 -9.83
C ASN A 175 -12.88 3.53 -9.25
N LEU A 176 -13.63 4.22 -8.41
CA LEU A 176 -13.14 5.38 -7.66
C LEU A 176 -12.78 4.93 -6.25
N MET A 177 -11.56 5.17 -5.85
CA MET A 177 -11.03 4.72 -4.57
C MET A 177 -9.93 5.63 -4.03
N THR A 178 -9.65 5.49 -2.75
CA THR A 178 -8.51 6.13 -2.11
C THR A 178 -7.24 5.33 -2.36
N VAL A 179 -6.08 5.96 -2.05
CA VAL A 179 -4.79 5.27 -2.07
C VAL A 179 -4.80 4.05 -1.15
N TYR A 180 -5.35 4.19 0.04
CA TYR A 180 -5.44 3.10 1.02
C TYR A 180 -6.25 1.91 0.48
N GLU A 181 -7.41 2.18 -0.13
CA GLU A 181 -8.27 1.16 -0.73
C GLU A 181 -7.65 0.51 -1.99
N SER A 182 -6.69 1.18 -2.63
CA SER A 182 -5.99 0.67 -3.81
C SER A 182 -4.79 -0.24 -3.48
N LYS A 183 -4.36 -0.27 -2.22
CA LYS A 183 -3.20 -1.07 -1.81
C LYS A 183 -3.45 -2.55 -2.07
N GLY A 184 -2.47 -3.23 -2.67
CA GLY A 184 -2.60 -4.63 -3.09
C GLY A 184 -3.43 -4.88 -4.35
N LEU A 185 -4.01 -3.81 -4.97
CA LEU A 185 -4.77 -3.92 -6.22
C LEU A 185 -3.95 -3.40 -7.40
N GLU A 186 -4.33 -3.87 -8.61
CA GLU A 186 -3.70 -3.48 -9.87
C GLU A 186 -4.76 -3.24 -10.94
N PHE A 187 -4.51 -2.26 -11.80
CA PHE A 187 -5.46 -1.85 -12.83
C PHE A 187 -4.75 -1.69 -14.18
N THR A 188 -5.43 -2.02 -15.25
CA THR A 188 -4.90 -1.85 -16.60
C THR A 188 -4.64 -0.38 -16.91
N SER A 189 -5.56 0.50 -16.51
CA SER A 189 -5.47 1.95 -16.73
C SER A 189 -5.88 2.68 -15.45
N VAL A 190 -5.07 3.67 -15.04
CA VAL A 190 -5.31 4.47 -13.84
C VAL A 190 -5.26 5.94 -14.16
N VAL A 191 -6.14 6.69 -13.54
CA VAL A 191 -6.02 8.15 -13.38
C VAL A 191 -5.74 8.44 -11.92
N VAL A 192 -4.68 9.18 -11.65
CA VAL A 192 -4.34 9.63 -10.29
C VAL A 192 -4.61 11.11 -10.14
N ILE A 193 -5.24 11.47 -9.03
CA ILE A 193 -5.49 12.84 -8.60
C ILE A 193 -4.53 13.11 -7.44
N PRO A 194 -3.36 13.73 -7.71
CA PRO A 194 -2.27 13.80 -6.73
C PRO A 194 -2.46 14.88 -5.67
N GLU A 195 -3.56 15.65 -5.74
CA GLU A 195 -3.91 16.68 -4.77
C GLU A 195 -4.06 16.06 -3.38
N ASN A 196 -3.44 16.69 -2.38
CA ASN A 196 -3.44 16.25 -0.98
C ASN A 196 -2.79 14.87 -0.72
N MET A 197 -1.98 14.36 -1.63
CA MET A 197 -1.21 13.11 -1.46
C MET A 197 0.23 13.38 -1.01
N SER A 198 0.70 12.60 -0.04
CA SER A 198 2.11 12.49 0.32
C SER A 198 2.93 11.81 -0.80
N PRO A 199 4.26 11.88 -0.79
CA PRO A 199 5.11 11.16 -1.74
C PRO A 199 4.83 9.65 -1.78
N ASN A 200 4.70 8.98 -0.64
CA ASN A 200 4.40 7.56 -0.56
C ASN A 200 3.01 7.22 -1.12
N GLU A 201 2.01 8.07 -0.87
CA GLU A 201 0.69 7.89 -1.47
C GLU A 201 0.73 8.02 -2.99
N LYS A 202 1.49 8.98 -3.53
CA LYS A 202 1.71 9.11 -4.97
C LYS A 202 2.42 7.89 -5.55
N TYR A 203 3.45 7.39 -4.87
CA TYR A 203 4.18 6.19 -5.28
C TYR A 203 3.22 4.99 -5.41
N ILE A 204 2.42 4.72 -4.38
CA ILE A 204 1.43 3.65 -4.43
C ILE A 204 0.45 3.89 -5.58
N ALA A 205 -0.16 5.06 -5.66
CA ALA A 205 -1.20 5.35 -6.65
C ALA A 205 -0.69 5.19 -8.09
N TYR A 206 0.51 5.70 -8.39
CA TYR A 206 1.11 5.60 -9.73
C TYR A 206 1.44 4.16 -10.11
N THR A 207 2.01 3.40 -9.18
CA THR A 207 2.39 1.99 -9.41
C THR A 207 1.22 1.02 -9.49
N ARG A 208 -0.01 1.45 -9.22
CA ARG A 208 -1.22 0.64 -9.46
C ARG A 208 -1.56 0.50 -10.95
N ALA A 209 -1.00 1.33 -11.82
CA ALA A 209 -1.24 1.29 -13.26
C ALA A 209 -0.30 0.27 -13.94
N LEU A 210 -0.85 -0.80 -14.49
CA LEU A 210 -0.05 -1.79 -15.22
C LEU A 210 0.39 -1.31 -16.59
N LYS A 211 -0.51 -0.62 -17.33
CA LYS A 211 -0.26 -0.27 -18.75
C LYS A 211 -0.36 1.22 -19.04
N GLU A 212 -1.31 1.90 -18.44
CA GLU A 212 -1.60 3.28 -18.78
C GLU A 212 -1.86 4.12 -17.53
N LEU A 213 -1.13 5.21 -17.41
CA LEU A 213 -1.26 6.17 -16.32
C LEU A 213 -1.62 7.55 -16.87
N ALA A 214 -2.55 8.22 -16.22
CA ALA A 214 -2.74 9.66 -16.35
C ALA A 214 -2.74 10.34 -14.99
N VAL A 215 -2.23 11.55 -14.93
CA VAL A 215 -2.14 12.38 -13.73
C VAL A 215 -2.96 13.64 -13.96
N VAL A 216 -3.80 13.98 -13.00
CA VAL A 216 -4.62 15.22 -13.05
C VAL A 216 -3.76 16.41 -12.61
N GLU A 217 -3.85 17.50 -13.39
CA GLU A 217 -3.26 18.81 -13.10
C GLU A 217 -4.32 19.82 -12.67
#